data_27c43498efae763023247041f87eaa58
#
_entry.id   27c43498efae763023247041f87eaa58
#
_cell.length_a   1.000
_cell.length_b   1.000
_cell.length_c   1.000
_cell.angle_alpha   90.00
_cell.angle_beta   90.00
_cell.angle_gamma   90.00
#
_symmetry.space_group_name_H-M   'P 1'
#
loop_
_entity.id
_entity.type
_entity.pdbx_description
1 polymer ?
#
loop_
_entity_poly.entity_id
_entity_poly.type
_entity_poly.pdbx_seq_one_letter_code
_entity_poly.pdbx_strand_id
1 'polypeptide(L)'
;MRRVLLSVASIVFVSAVGSAQQFTYYFPQIAVGGGWTTTIFVSNATAGATGTATIIFTKSDGTPFKSNWLDEKGNDLTKGGNAIAVQLASGESRKFTSVGDASLTTGFATVFANSSAVLSNAMFTQFDGNGNVIAEAGVPMAIPLLKQALFVDTTNGIRTGVAIANPNVVSLPVQFQLLNDTGQVIASTTVQFGASQQMAFFLDQLFPNVPAMVGRLQFSATNPMTSVALRFNPPGIPFTTLSPLALAN
;
A
#
# COMPACT_ATOMS: atom_id res chain seq x y z
N MET A 1 -57.64 48.15 -26.98
CA MET A 1 -56.43 47.37 -27.28
C MET A 1 -55.83 46.91 -25.92
N ARG A 2 -56.04 45.65 -25.55
CA ARG A 2 -55.44 45.04 -24.33
C ARG A 2 -54.13 44.36 -24.72
N ARG A 3 -53.02 44.81 -24.18
CA ARG A 3 -51.71 44.15 -24.36
C ARG A 3 -51.58 43.01 -23.33
N VAL A 4 -51.46 41.79 -23.81
CA VAL A 4 -51.11 40.60 -23.00
C VAL A 4 -49.60 40.53 -22.90
N LEU A 5 -49.04 40.66 -21.71
CA LEU A 5 -47.62 40.38 -21.41
C LEU A 5 -47.47 38.88 -21.17
N LEU A 6 -46.77 38.20 -22.07
CA LEU A 6 -46.30 36.81 -21.82
C LEU A 6 -45.04 36.88 -20.97
N SER A 7 -45.12 36.34 -19.76
CA SER A 7 -43.97 36.17 -18.86
C SER A 7 -43.33 34.81 -19.18
N VAL A 8 -42.13 34.82 -19.75
CA VAL A 8 -41.31 33.60 -19.96
C VAL A 8 -40.56 33.30 -18.69
N ALA A 9 -40.96 32.26 -17.98
CA ALA A 9 -40.23 31.75 -16.84
C ALA A 9 -39.07 30.86 -17.33
N SER A 10 -37.84 31.33 -17.21
CA SER A 10 -36.63 30.52 -17.48
C SER A 10 -36.38 29.59 -16.33
N ILE A 11 -36.57 28.28 -16.51
CA ILE A 11 -36.20 27.24 -15.59
C ILE A 11 -34.70 27.00 -15.73
N VAL A 12 -33.90 27.42 -14.75
CA VAL A 12 -32.47 27.10 -14.66
C VAL A 12 -32.35 25.70 -14.06
N PHE A 13 -31.98 24.71 -14.85
CA PHE A 13 -31.54 23.42 -14.36
C PHE A 13 -30.16 23.57 -13.78
N VAL A 14 -30.05 23.62 -12.45
CA VAL A 14 -28.78 23.42 -11.73
C VAL A 14 -28.51 21.92 -11.73
N SER A 15 -27.67 21.45 -12.64
CA SER A 15 -27.14 20.10 -12.58
C SER A 15 -26.21 20.04 -11.36
N ALA A 16 -26.63 19.40 -10.28
CA ALA A 16 -25.75 19.02 -9.18
C ALA A 16 -24.72 18.01 -9.75
N VAL A 17 -23.51 18.47 -10.02
CA VAL A 17 -22.38 17.59 -10.29
C VAL A 17 -22.05 16.93 -8.94
N GLY A 18 -22.64 15.77 -8.68
CA GLY A 18 -22.28 14.94 -7.55
C GLY A 18 -20.80 14.57 -7.69
N SER A 19 -19.95 15.04 -6.80
CA SER A 19 -18.58 14.54 -6.69
C SER A 19 -18.66 13.04 -6.41
N ALA A 20 -18.24 12.20 -7.35
CA ALA A 20 -18.14 10.77 -7.13
C ALA A 20 -17.20 10.56 -5.93
N GLN A 21 -17.69 9.86 -4.90
CA GLN A 21 -16.88 9.56 -3.73
C GLN A 21 -15.69 8.72 -4.17
N GLN A 22 -14.48 9.20 -3.94
CA GLN A 22 -13.24 8.49 -4.24
C GLN A 22 -12.81 7.70 -3.00
N PHE A 23 -12.56 6.42 -3.18
CA PHE A 23 -12.01 5.53 -2.17
C PHE A 23 -10.50 5.41 -2.37
N THR A 24 -9.74 5.65 -1.30
CA THR A 24 -8.28 5.60 -1.36
C THR A 24 -7.76 4.58 -0.37
N TYR A 25 -6.91 3.67 -0.85
CA TYR A 25 -6.20 2.71 -0.04
C TYR A 25 -4.78 2.50 -0.58
N TYR A 26 -3.96 1.75 0.15
CA TYR A 26 -2.53 1.69 -0.10
C TYR A 26 -2.01 0.26 -0.02
N PHE A 27 -0.94 0.01 -0.76
CA PHE A 27 -0.02 -1.09 -0.52
C PHE A 27 1.25 -0.49 0.08
N PRO A 28 1.52 -0.69 1.38
CA PRO A 28 2.62 -0.03 2.09
C PRO A 28 4.01 -0.43 1.59
N GLN A 29 4.09 -1.53 0.86
CA GLN A 29 5.31 -2.03 0.26
C GLN A 29 5.05 -2.50 -1.17
N ILE A 30 5.93 -2.08 -2.09
CA ILE A 30 6.11 -2.61 -3.44
C ILE A 30 7.58 -2.99 -3.56
N ALA A 31 7.87 -4.14 -4.15
CA ALA A 31 9.23 -4.65 -4.38
C ALA A 31 9.35 -5.15 -5.82
N VAL A 32 10.28 -4.59 -6.58
CA VAL A 32 10.44 -4.86 -8.02
C VAL A 32 11.93 -4.93 -8.35
N GLY A 33 12.33 -5.98 -9.07
CA GLY A 33 13.74 -6.23 -9.43
C GLY A 33 14.54 -6.96 -8.34
N GLY A 34 15.77 -7.31 -8.60
CA GLY A 34 16.63 -8.03 -7.66
C GLY A 34 16.07 -9.38 -7.23
N GLY A 35 15.39 -10.10 -8.12
CA GLY A 35 14.71 -11.36 -7.81
C GLY A 35 13.31 -11.19 -7.20
N TRP A 36 12.73 -9.98 -7.22
CA TRP A 36 11.39 -9.72 -6.69
C TRP A 36 10.44 -9.20 -7.76
N THR A 37 9.20 -9.66 -7.71
CA THR A 37 8.08 -9.04 -8.41
C THR A 37 6.94 -8.76 -7.45
N THR A 38 6.14 -7.75 -7.79
CA THR A 38 4.86 -7.49 -7.16
C THR A 38 3.76 -7.71 -8.19
N THR A 39 2.76 -8.52 -7.84
CA THR A 39 1.53 -8.69 -8.62
C THR A 39 0.39 -7.99 -7.90
N ILE A 40 -0.40 -7.17 -8.60
CA ILE A 40 -1.59 -6.52 -8.08
C ILE A 40 -2.82 -7.12 -8.76
N PHE A 41 -3.78 -7.53 -7.96
CA PHE A 41 -5.10 -8.00 -8.39
C PHE A 41 -6.13 -6.90 -8.10
N VAL A 42 -6.97 -6.60 -9.07
CA VAL A 42 -8.06 -5.61 -8.92
C VAL A 42 -9.36 -6.26 -9.38
N SER A 43 -10.41 -6.14 -8.59
CA SER A 43 -11.72 -6.69 -8.87
C SER A 43 -12.80 -5.65 -8.66
N ASN A 44 -13.80 -5.62 -9.54
CA ASN A 44 -15.00 -4.81 -9.39
C ASN A 44 -16.16 -5.69 -8.92
N ALA A 45 -16.47 -5.65 -7.63
CA ALA A 45 -17.63 -6.32 -7.04
C ALA A 45 -18.93 -5.49 -7.13
N THR A 46 -18.92 -4.33 -7.81
CA THR A 46 -20.12 -3.50 -7.99
C THR A 46 -21.09 -4.17 -8.94
N ALA A 47 -22.30 -4.46 -8.47
CA ALA A 47 -23.32 -5.06 -9.30
C ALA A 47 -23.83 -4.07 -10.35
N GLY A 48 -23.82 -4.47 -11.62
CA GLY A 48 -24.43 -3.73 -12.73
C GLY A 48 -23.73 -2.41 -13.10
N ALA A 49 -22.58 -2.08 -12.53
CA ALA A 49 -21.87 -0.84 -12.78
C ALA A 49 -20.37 -1.06 -13.08
N THR A 50 -19.82 -0.15 -13.83
CA THR A 50 -18.39 -0.10 -14.13
C THR A 50 -17.60 0.43 -12.94
N GLY A 51 -16.56 -0.29 -12.55
CA GLY A 51 -15.55 0.15 -11.59
C GLY A 51 -14.35 0.75 -12.29
N THR A 52 -13.72 1.74 -11.67
CA THR A 52 -12.44 2.29 -12.12
C THR A 52 -11.44 2.33 -10.97
N ALA A 53 -10.19 2.07 -11.28
CA ALA A 53 -9.09 2.28 -10.34
C ALA A 53 -7.91 2.93 -11.04
N THR A 54 -7.23 3.82 -10.32
CA THR A 54 -5.91 4.35 -10.70
C THR A 54 -4.93 3.95 -9.62
N ILE A 55 -3.87 3.25 -10.00
CA ILE A 55 -2.81 2.80 -9.10
C ILE A 55 -1.58 3.64 -9.40
N ILE A 56 -1.10 4.39 -8.41
CA ILE A 56 0.10 5.24 -8.53
C ILE A 56 1.21 4.62 -7.70
N PHE A 57 2.37 4.45 -8.31
CA PHE A 57 3.57 3.89 -7.69
C PHE A 57 4.55 4.99 -7.30
N THR A 58 5.03 4.95 -6.06
CA THR A 58 5.97 5.91 -5.47
C THR A 58 7.16 5.16 -4.89
N LYS A 59 8.39 5.56 -5.22
CA LYS A 59 9.62 4.99 -4.65
C LYS A 59 9.75 5.33 -3.17
N SER A 60 10.65 4.61 -2.50
CA SER A 60 10.97 4.85 -1.09
C SER A 60 11.46 6.27 -0.78
N ASP A 61 12.04 6.98 -1.75
CA ASP A 61 12.49 8.36 -1.62
C ASP A 61 11.39 9.41 -1.91
N GLY A 62 10.17 8.99 -2.22
CA GLY A 62 9.03 9.86 -2.56
C GLY A 62 8.94 10.23 -4.04
N THR A 63 9.88 9.80 -4.87
CA THR A 63 9.84 10.07 -6.32
C THR A 63 8.95 9.09 -7.07
N PRO A 64 8.52 9.40 -8.32
CA PRO A 64 7.74 8.47 -9.12
C PRO A 64 8.45 7.12 -9.35
N PHE A 65 7.79 6.01 -9.03
CA PHE A 65 8.32 4.67 -9.25
C PHE A 65 7.98 4.22 -10.68
N LYS A 66 8.86 4.52 -11.61
CA LYS A 66 8.72 4.08 -13.00
C LYS A 66 9.17 2.64 -13.13
N SER A 67 8.27 1.77 -13.59
CA SER A 67 8.53 0.35 -13.83
C SER A 67 7.49 -0.14 -14.83
N ASN A 68 7.82 -1.18 -15.59
CA ASN A 68 6.86 -1.81 -16.49
C ASN A 68 5.94 -2.74 -15.69
N TRP A 69 4.64 -2.65 -15.98
CA TRP A 69 3.63 -3.50 -15.37
C TRP A 69 2.81 -4.15 -16.48
N LEU A 70 2.88 -5.46 -16.55
CA LEU A 70 2.24 -6.25 -17.60
C LEU A 70 0.88 -6.75 -17.12
N ASP A 71 -0.11 -6.70 -18.02
CA ASP A 71 -1.38 -7.38 -17.82
C ASP A 71 -1.22 -8.91 -18.07
N GLU A 72 -2.31 -9.66 -17.93
CA GLU A 72 -2.36 -11.10 -18.16
C GLU A 72 -2.07 -11.53 -19.61
N LYS A 73 -2.03 -10.57 -20.55
CA LYS A 73 -1.71 -10.78 -21.98
C LYS A 73 -0.29 -10.33 -22.32
N GLY A 74 0.46 -9.80 -21.32
CA GLY A 74 1.81 -9.29 -21.51
C GLY A 74 1.90 -7.87 -22.06
N ASN A 75 0.79 -7.11 -22.09
CA ASN A 75 0.83 -5.71 -22.49
C ASN A 75 1.34 -4.83 -21.35
N ASP A 76 2.28 -3.95 -21.65
CA ASP A 76 2.75 -2.94 -20.69
C ASP A 76 1.72 -1.82 -20.53
N LEU A 77 1.18 -1.69 -19.35
CA LEU A 77 0.15 -0.71 -19.01
C LEU A 77 0.71 0.62 -18.54
N THR A 78 1.93 0.65 -18.03
CA THR A 78 2.58 1.87 -17.54
C THR A 78 3.29 2.64 -18.64
N LYS A 79 3.74 1.93 -19.69
CA LYS A 79 4.54 2.50 -20.80
C LYS A 79 5.70 3.37 -20.30
N GLY A 80 6.40 2.88 -19.26
CA GLY A 80 7.50 3.59 -18.59
C GLY A 80 7.05 4.71 -17.63
N GLY A 81 5.76 4.82 -17.34
CA GLY A 81 5.20 5.71 -16.32
C GLY A 81 5.20 5.08 -14.92
N ASN A 82 4.54 5.73 -14.00
CA ASN A 82 4.36 5.28 -12.62
C ASN A 82 2.89 5.07 -12.23
N ALA A 83 2.00 4.90 -13.20
CA ALA A 83 0.57 4.72 -12.92
C ALA A 83 -0.07 3.71 -13.87
N ILE A 84 -1.03 2.96 -13.35
CA ILE A 84 -1.96 2.11 -14.10
C ILE A 84 -3.36 2.70 -13.91
N ALA A 85 -4.06 2.96 -15.00
CA ALA A 85 -5.49 3.27 -14.99
C ALA A 85 -6.24 2.07 -15.57
N VAL A 86 -7.24 1.57 -14.84
CA VAL A 86 -8.03 0.41 -15.23
C VAL A 86 -9.52 0.70 -15.11
N GLN A 87 -10.27 0.23 -16.09
CA GLN A 87 -11.73 0.18 -16.07
C GLN A 87 -12.15 -1.30 -16.06
N LEU A 88 -13.06 -1.65 -15.18
CA LEU A 88 -13.53 -3.01 -14.94
C LEU A 88 -15.05 -3.06 -15.10
N ALA A 89 -15.54 -3.98 -15.90
CA ALA A 89 -16.96 -4.31 -15.92
C ALA A 89 -17.42 -4.87 -14.57
N SER A 90 -18.73 -4.95 -14.37
CA SER A 90 -19.29 -5.60 -13.17
C SER A 90 -18.80 -7.05 -13.07
N GLY A 91 -18.21 -7.43 -11.94
CA GLY A 91 -17.66 -8.76 -11.67
C GLY A 91 -16.28 -9.02 -12.33
N GLU A 92 -15.74 -8.08 -13.10
CA GLU A 92 -14.44 -8.25 -13.75
C GLU A 92 -13.29 -8.18 -12.75
N SER A 93 -12.27 -9.01 -12.96
CA SER A 93 -11.01 -9.01 -12.23
C SER A 93 -9.84 -8.98 -13.20
N ARG A 94 -8.81 -8.23 -12.86
CA ARG A 94 -7.58 -8.09 -13.64
C ARG A 94 -6.37 -8.27 -12.72
N LYS A 95 -5.26 -8.71 -13.30
CA LYS A 95 -3.98 -8.75 -12.61
C LYS A 95 -2.90 -8.00 -13.38
N PHE A 96 -1.99 -7.39 -12.64
CA PHE A 96 -0.86 -6.62 -13.19
C PHE A 96 0.39 -7.06 -12.45
N THR A 97 1.41 -7.51 -13.19
CA THR A 97 2.67 -7.99 -12.62
C THR A 97 3.81 -7.06 -13.02
N SER A 98 4.59 -6.63 -12.06
CA SER A 98 5.76 -5.78 -12.30
C SER A 98 6.87 -6.53 -13.01
N VAL A 99 7.59 -5.84 -13.89
CA VAL A 99 8.84 -6.33 -14.50
C VAL A 99 9.97 -5.48 -13.94
N GLY A 100 10.90 -6.13 -13.27
CA GLY A 100 12.07 -5.48 -12.69
C GLY A 100 13.36 -5.83 -13.45
N ASP A 101 14.40 -5.10 -13.12
CA ASP A 101 15.77 -5.34 -13.56
C ASP A 101 16.60 -6.09 -12.49
N ALA A 102 17.93 -6.08 -12.63
CA ALA A 102 18.82 -6.75 -11.68
C ALA A 102 18.85 -6.09 -10.29
N SER A 103 18.41 -4.85 -10.15
CA SER A 103 18.46 -4.08 -8.91
C SER A 103 17.10 -4.02 -8.24
N LEU A 104 17.03 -4.35 -6.94
CA LEU A 104 15.82 -4.19 -6.15
C LEU A 104 15.49 -2.70 -5.98
N THR A 105 14.26 -2.34 -6.37
CA THR A 105 13.66 -1.04 -6.08
C THR A 105 12.42 -1.27 -5.21
N THR A 106 12.28 -0.48 -4.15
CA THR A 106 11.14 -0.53 -3.24
C THR A 106 10.38 0.78 -3.20
N GLY A 107 9.16 0.71 -2.70
CA GLY A 107 8.27 1.86 -2.57
C GLY A 107 6.90 1.44 -2.08
N PHE A 108 5.89 2.23 -2.35
CA PHE A 108 4.50 1.95 -2.03
C PHE A 108 3.57 2.28 -3.21
N ALA A 109 2.33 1.79 -3.13
CA ALA A 109 1.31 2.16 -4.11
C ALA A 109 0.10 2.79 -3.44
N THR A 110 -0.47 3.81 -4.12
CA THR A 110 -1.74 4.42 -3.79
C THR A 110 -2.77 3.98 -4.81
N VAL A 111 -3.93 3.50 -4.36
CA VAL A 111 -5.04 3.10 -5.22
C VAL A 111 -6.21 4.04 -5.01
N PHE A 112 -6.63 4.68 -6.07
CA PHE A 112 -7.83 5.52 -6.12
C PHE A 112 -8.93 4.77 -6.86
N ALA A 113 -10.02 4.48 -6.18
CA ALA A 113 -11.16 3.76 -6.75
C ALA A 113 -12.43 4.63 -6.73
N ASN A 114 -13.31 4.45 -7.72
CA ASN A 114 -14.59 5.18 -7.77
C ASN A 114 -15.69 4.53 -6.93
N SER A 115 -15.43 3.37 -6.34
CA SER A 115 -16.38 2.61 -5.50
C SER A 115 -15.62 1.83 -4.44
N SER A 116 -16.21 1.69 -3.24
CA SER A 116 -15.71 0.80 -2.18
C SER A 116 -15.75 -0.69 -2.55
N ALA A 117 -16.49 -1.03 -3.61
CA ALA A 117 -16.57 -2.39 -4.14
C ALA A 117 -15.49 -2.68 -5.21
N VAL A 118 -14.66 -1.70 -5.58
CA VAL A 118 -13.44 -1.93 -6.36
C VAL A 118 -12.33 -2.26 -5.38
N LEU A 119 -12.04 -3.56 -5.25
CA LEU A 119 -11.13 -4.13 -4.27
C LEU A 119 -9.81 -4.53 -4.94
N SER A 120 -8.75 -4.57 -4.15
CA SER A 120 -7.43 -4.94 -4.66
C SER A 120 -6.61 -5.65 -3.59
N ASN A 121 -5.74 -6.56 -4.03
CA ASN A 121 -4.71 -7.20 -3.23
C ASN A 121 -3.40 -7.15 -3.98
N ALA A 122 -2.28 -7.16 -3.27
CA ALA A 122 -0.98 -7.36 -3.87
C ALA A 122 -0.34 -8.65 -3.37
N MET A 123 0.62 -9.17 -4.13
CA MET A 123 1.38 -10.36 -3.80
C MET A 123 2.84 -10.13 -4.17
N PHE A 124 3.74 -10.42 -3.25
CA PHE A 124 5.17 -10.51 -3.53
C PHE A 124 5.49 -11.91 -4.00
N THR A 125 6.31 -12.01 -5.02
CA THR A 125 6.95 -13.26 -5.43
C THR A 125 8.46 -13.03 -5.43
N GLN A 126 9.18 -13.89 -4.72
CA GLN A 126 10.63 -13.91 -4.68
C GLN A 126 11.14 -15.08 -5.53
N PHE A 127 12.15 -14.81 -6.35
CA PHE A 127 12.78 -15.79 -7.23
C PHE A 127 14.24 -16.03 -6.80
N ASP A 128 14.73 -17.24 -7.03
CA ASP A 128 16.16 -17.55 -6.96
C ASP A 128 16.90 -17.06 -8.22
N GLY A 129 18.23 -17.24 -8.24
CA GLY A 129 19.07 -16.85 -9.38
C GLY A 129 18.79 -17.63 -10.68
N ASN A 130 17.99 -18.70 -10.62
CA ASN A 130 17.58 -19.51 -11.78
C ASN A 130 16.15 -19.17 -12.25
N GLY A 131 15.47 -18.24 -11.57
CA GLY A 131 14.12 -17.84 -11.88
C GLY A 131 13.03 -18.72 -11.27
N ASN A 132 13.36 -19.62 -10.34
CA ASN A 132 12.36 -20.42 -9.62
C ASN A 132 11.76 -19.61 -8.49
N VAL A 133 10.46 -19.75 -8.26
CA VAL A 133 9.76 -19.15 -7.12
C VAL A 133 10.24 -19.82 -5.83
N ILE A 134 10.76 -19.02 -4.90
CA ILE A 134 11.21 -19.48 -3.57
C ILE A 134 10.27 -19.06 -2.45
N ALA A 135 9.54 -17.97 -2.63
CA ALA A 135 8.54 -17.51 -1.65
C ALA A 135 7.48 -16.62 -2.30
N GLU A 136 6.28 -16.66 -1.74
CA GLU A 136 5.19 -15.74 -2.06
C GLU A 136 4.49 -15.31 -0.78
N ALA A 137 4.08 -14.03 -0.72
CA ALA A 137 3.29 -13.51 0.39
C ALA A 137 2.30 -12.45 -0.10
N GLY A 138 1.05 -12.57 0.33
CA GLY A 138 0.01 -11.59 0.05
C GLY A 138 0.22 -10.30 0.84
N VAL A 139 -0.01 -9.16 0.20
CA VAL A 139 0.03 -7.84 0.83
C VAL A 139 -1.40 -7.29 0.80
N PRO A 140 -2.08 -7.22 1.93
CA PRO A 140 -3.43 -6.68 1.97
C PRO A 140 -3.40 -5.17 1.71
N MET A 141 -4.49 -4.66 1.15
CA MET A 141 -4.69 -3.21 1.10
C MET A 141 -4.75 -2.64 2.52
N ALA A 142 -4.17 -1.48 2.73
CA ALA A 142 -4.12 -0.80 4.01
C ALA A 142 -4.84 0.55 3.95
N ILE A 143 -5.55 0.87 5.04
CA ILE A 143 -6.13 2.19 5.29
C ILE A 143 -5.16 2.94 6.21
N PRO A 144 -4.82 4.20 5.92
CA PRO A 144 -3.92 4.97 6.77
C PRO A 144 -4.52 5.24 8.16
N LEU A 145 -3.70 5.13 9.19
CA LEU A 145 -4.09 5.31 10.59
C LEU A 145 -3.08 6.18 11.33
N LEU A 146 -3.54 6.93 12.34
CA LEU A 146 -2.68 7.76 13.19
C LEU A 146 -1.84 6.92 14.16
N LYS A 147 -2.39 5.78 14.62
CA LYS A 147 -1.72 4.84 15.53
C LYS A 147 -1.93 3.42 15.05
N GLN A 148 -0.86 2.64 15.04
CA GLN A 148 -0.86 1.27 14.57
C GLN A 148 0.06 0.40 15.43
N ALA A 149 -0.21 -0.89 15.44
CA ALA A 149 0.70 -1.89 15.98
C ALA A 149 0.95 -3.01 14.95
N LEU A 150 2.17 -3.50 14.93
CA LEU A 150 2.61 -4.64 14.14
C LEU A 150 3.15 -5.72 15.10
N PHE A 151 2.75 -6.96 14.89
CA PHE A 151 3.34 -8.07 15.63
C PHE A 151 4.82 -8.22 15.28
N VAL A 152 5.61 -8.53 16.30
CA VAL A 152 7.06 -8.75 16.21
C VAL A 152 7.38 -10.12 16.75
N ASP A 153 8.19 -10.85 16.00
CA ASP A 153 8.82 -12.10 16.44
C ASP A 153 10.26 -12.11 15.92
N THR A 154 11.20 -12.15 16.84
CA THR A 154 12.64 -12.24 16.52
C THR A 154 13.29 -13.44 17.23
N THR A 155 12.48 -14.41 17.68
CA THR A 155 12.96 -15.64 18.32
C THR A 155 13.44 -16.66 17.28
N ASN A 156 14.30 -17.57 17.69
CA ASN A 156 14.72 -18.73 16.89
C ASN A 156 15.25 -18.39 15.47
N GLY A 157 15.94 -17.24 15.33
CA GLY A 157 16.48 -16.80 14.05
C GLY A 157 15.44 -16.16 13.09
N ILE A 158 14.20 -15.99 13.53
CA ILE A 158 13.17 -15.24 12.81
C ILE A 158 13.54 -13.77 12.82
N ARG A 159 13.28 -13.10 11.70
CA ARG A 159 13.42 -11.64 11.59
C ARG A 159 12.09 -11.01 11.22
N THR A 160 11.73 -9.95 11.91
CA THR A 160 10.59 -9.11 11.55
C THR A 160 11.08 -7.88 10.82
N GLY A 161 10.70 -7.77 9.55
CA GLY A 161 10.78 -6.54 8.77
C GLY A 161 9.49 -5.75 8.88
N VAL A 162 9.58 -4.44 8.79
CA VAL A 162 8.43 -3.55 8.72
C VAL A 162 8.60 -2.58 7.57
N ALA A 163 7.52 -2.35 6.82
CA ALA A 163 7.46 -1.32 5.81
C ALA A 163 6.38 -0.32 6.19
N ILE A 164 6.74 0.96 6.21
CA ILE A 164 5.87 2.04 6.63
C ILE A 164 5.96 3.14 5.58
N ALA A 165 4.81 3.61 5.09
CA ALA A 165 4.75 4.71 4.13
C ALA A 165 4.01 5.90 4.73
N ASN A 166 4.59 7.07 4.48
CA ASN A 166 3.96 8.37 4.68
C ASN A 166 3.27 8.77 3.36
N PRO A 167 1.96 8.58 3.21
CA PRO A 167 1.27 8.98 1.98
C PRO A 167 1.01 10.48 1.90
N ASN A 168 1.40 11.25 2.94
CA ASN A 168 1.14 12.66 3.03
C ASN A 168 2.22 13.47 2.28
N VAL A 169 1.85 14.64 1.77
CA VAL A 169 2.75 15.58 1.07
C VAL A 169 3.61 16.43 2.00
N VAL A 170 3.62 16.10 3.30
CA VAL A 170 4.41 16.77 4.34
C VAL A 170 5.30 15.77 5.05
N SER A 171 6.49 16.24 5.47
CA SER A 171 7.37 15.47 6.35
C SER A 171 6.83 15.47 7.77
N LEU A 172 6.97 14.36 8.49
CA LEU A 172 6.49 14.26 9.87
C LEU A 172 7.34 13.29 10.70
N PRO A 173 7.46 13.55 12.01
CA PRO A 173 8.06 12.60 12.93
C PRO A 173 7.09 11.45 13.23
N VAL A 174 7.61 10.23 13.25
CA VAL A 174 6.89 9.02 13.66
C VAL A 174 7.52 8.50 14.93
N GLN A 175 6.73 8.38 15.99
CA GLN A 175 7.16 7.84 17.27
C GLN A 175 6.97 6.34 17.29
N PHE A 176 8.02 5.60 17.62
CA PHE A 176 8.02 4.14 17.73
C PHE A 176 8.21 3.71 19.18
N GLN A 177 7.46 2.71 19.59
CA GLN A 177 7.61 2.01 20.85
C GLN A 177 7.61 0.51 20.60
N LEU A 178 8.62 -0.18 21.12
CA LEU A 178 8.68 -1.62 21.11
C LEU A 178 8.22 -2.14 22.46
N LEU A 179 7.21 -3.00 22.45
CA LEU A 179 6.64 -3.60 23.65
C LEU A 179 6.91 -5.11 23.63
N ASN A 180 7.25 -5.64 24.79
CA ASN A 180 7.39 -7.08 24.99
C ASN A 180 6.03 -7.80 25.06
N ASP A 181 6.05 -9.10 25.29
CA ASP A 181 4.87 -9.97 25.42
C ASP A 181 3.96 -9.63 26.62
N THR A 182 4.52 -8.97 27.65
CA THR A 182 3.75 -8.48 28.82
C THR A 182 3.19 -7.07 28.61
N GLY A 183 3.46 -6.42 27.45
CA GLY A 183 3.00 -5.08 27.12
C GLY A 183 3.84 -3.95 27.69
N GLN A 184 5.01 -4.23 28.26
CA GLN A 184 5.94 -3.22 28.74
C GLN A 184 6.73 -2.62 27.57
N VAL A 185 6.87 -1.29 27.54
CA VAL A 185 7.74 -0.60 26.59
C VAL A 185 9.19 -0.88 26.96
N ILE A 186 9.93 -1.53 26.08
CA ILE A 186 11.35 -1.90 26.27
C ILE A 186 12.30 -1.04 25.46
N ALA A 187 11.81 -0.39 24.41
CA ALA A 187 12.58 0.58 23.62
C ALA A 187 11.65 1.59 22.95
N SER A 188 12.16 2.79 22.68
CA SER A 188 11.44 3.82 21.93
C SER A 188 12.42 4.66 21.10
N THR A 189 11.94 5.14 19.96
CA THR A 189 12.68 6.08 19.10
C THR A 189 11.73 6.92 18.27
N THR A 190 12.25 7.98 17.65
CA THR A 190 11.52 8.81 16.70
C THR A 190 12.28 8.84 15.40
N VAL A 191 11.60 8.59 14.29
CA VAL A 191 12.17 8.62 12.94
C VAL A 191 11.44 9.67 12.12
N GLN A 192 12.19 10.49 11.41
CA GLN A 192 11.62 11.47 10.50
C GLN A 192 11.31 10.80 9.16
N PHE A 193 10.05 10.88 8.73
CA PHE A 193 9.62 10.48 7.41
C PHE A 193 9.46 11.73 6.53
N GLY A 194 10.07 11.74 5.37
CA GLY A 194 9.85 12.78 4.37
C GLY A 194 8.45 12.70 3.76
N ALA A 195 8.07 13.73 3.00
CA ALA A 195 6.83 13.72 2.21
C ALA A 195 6.84 12.56 1.21
N SER A 196 5.75 11.83 1.13
CA SER A 196 5.59 10.66 0.24
C SER A 196 6.70 9.61 0.39
N GLN A 197 7.38 9.56 1.53
CA GLN A 197 8.48 8.63 1.78
C GLN A 197 7.98 7.30 2.32
N GLN A 198 8.60 6.22 1.87
CA GLN A 198 8.45 4.88 2.43
C GLN A 198 9.80 4.42 3.01
N MET A 199 9.76 3.76 4.16
CA MET A 199 10.92 3.13 4.76
C MET A 199 10.61 1.67 5.09
N ALA A 200 11.55 0.79 4.74
CA ALA A 200 11.49 -0.61 5.12
C ALA A 200 12.78 -0.97 5.89
N PHE A 201 12.63 -1.59 7.04
CA PHE A 201 13.75 -1.98 7.90
C PHE A 201 13.40 -3.23 8.69
N PHE A 202 14.43 -3.97 9.09
CA PHE A 202 14.29 -4.99 10.10
C PHE A 202 14.27 -4.37 11.50
N LEU A 203 13.62 -5.05 12.44
CA LEU A 203 13.49 -4.54 13.80
C LEU A 203 14.85 -4.26 14.46
N ASP A 204 15.84 -5.10 14.20
CA ASP A 204 17.21 -4.96 14.70
C ASP A 204 17.96 -3.72 14.14
N GLN A 205 17.51 -3.18 13.01
CA GLN A 205 18.01 -1.91 12.47
C GLN A 205 17.41 -0.69 13.19
N LEU A 206 16.15 -0.81 13.63
CA LEU A 206 15.48 0.27 14.39
C LEU A 206 15.88 0.24 15.88
N PHE A 207 16.09 -0.96 16.44
CA PHE A 207 16.44 -1.20 17.84
C PHE A 207 17.60 -2.22 17.95
N PRO A 208 18.86 -1.80 17.73
CA PRO A 208 20.00 -2.71 17.61
C PRO A 208 20.32 -3.58 18.82
N ASN A 209 19.92 -3.14 20.04
CA ASN A 209 20.30 -3.78 21.30
C ASN A 209 19.14 -4.53 21.97
N VAL A 210 18.06 -4.79 21.22
CA VAL A 210 16.92 -5.51 21.78
C VAL A 210 17.15 -7.01 21.67
N PRO A 211 16.94 -7.79 22.77
CA PRO A 211 17.06 -9.25 22.73
C PRO A 211 15.99 -9.88 21.83
N ALA A 212 16.23 -11.15 21.46
CA ALA A 212 15.24 -11.93 20.74
C ALA A 212 13.93 -12.02 21.56
N MET A 213 12.79 -11.69 20.94
CA MET A 213 11.53 -11.54 21.65
C MET A 213 10.31 -11.79 20.75
N VAL A 214 9.19 -12.03 21.39
CA VAL A 214 7.84 -11.84 20.83
C VAL A 214 7.23 -10.59 21.45
N GLY A 215 6.52 -9.80 20.66
CA GLY A 215 5.89 -8.58 21.15
C GLY A 215 5.20 -7.79 20.03
N ARG A 216 5.22 -6.48 20.15
CA ARG A 216 4.65 -5.60 19.14
C ARG A 216 5.44 -4.30 18.99
N LEU A 217 5.56 -3.84 17.77
CA LEU A 217 5.99 -2.50 17.44
C LEU A 217 4.75 -1.63 17.33
N GLN A 218 4.62 -0.64 18.19
CA GLN A 218 3.62 0.41 18.07
C GLN A 218 4.25 1.65 17.46
N PHE A 219 3.48 2.37 16.65
CA PHE A 219 3.89 3.70 16.22
C PHE A 219 2.71 4.64 16.06
N SER A 220 3.00 5.93 16.18
CA SER A 220 2.04 7.01 16.03
C SER A 220 2.65 8.19 15.30
N ALA A 221 1.82 8.94 14.59
CA ALA A 221 2.18 10.14 13.88
C ALA A 221 1.03 11.16 13.92
N THR A 222 1.33 12.42 13.57
CA THR A 222 0.33 13.50 13.51
C THR A 222 -0.60 13.38 12.29
N ASN A 223 -0.14 12.69 11.24
CA ASN A 223 -0.93 12.40 10.04
C ASN A 223 -1.00 10.88 9.83
N PRO A 224 -2.08 10.36 9.22
CA PRO A 224 -2.23 8.93 9.02
C PRO A 224 -1.10 8.34 8.16
N MET A 225 -0.57 7.20 8.60
CA MET A 225 0.47 6.40 7.96
C MET A 225 -0.09 5.05 7.56
N THR A 226 0.59 4.35 6.67
CA THR A 226 0.22 2.98 6.28
C THR A 226 1.40 2.04 6.48
N SER A 227 1.15 0.78 6.85
CA SER A 227 2.21 -0.17 7.17
C SER A 227 1.87 -1.62 6.86
N VAL A 228 2.90 -2.45 6.78
CA VAL A 228 2.83 -3.91 6.76
C VAL A 228 4.06 -4.47 7.47
N ALA A 229 3.90 -5.57 8.20
CA ALA A 229 5.05 -6.33 8.69
C ALA A 229 5.32 -7.55 7.79
N LEU A 230 6.59 -7.93 7.70
CA LEU A 230 7.06 -9.13 7.01
C LEU A 230 7.81 -9.98 8.03
N ARG A 231 7.34 -11.20 8.24
CA ARG A 231 8.00 -12.17 9.10
C ARG A 231 8.83 -13.11 8.24
N PHE A 232 10.14 -12.99 8.32
CA PHE A 232 11.11 -13.83 7.63
C PHE A 232 11.52 -14.98 8.55
N ASN A 233 11.35 -16.18 8.05
CA ASN A 233 11.83 -17.38 8.74
C ASN A 233 13.35 -17.55 8.53
N PRO A 234 14.01 -18.46 9.26
CA PRO A 234 15.40 -18.82 9.01
C PRO A 234 15.64 -19.19 7.54
N PRO A 235 16.90 -19.09 7.03
CA PRO A 235 17.23 -19.33 5.63
C PRO A 235 16.65 -20.65 5.11
N GLY A 236 16.02 -20.57 3.92
CA GLY A 236 15.39 -21.71 3.25
C GLY A 236 13.89 -21.92 3.58
N ILE A 237 13.29 -21.09 4.42
CA ILE A 237 11.86 -21.13 4.75
C ILE A 237 11.19 -19.85 4.22
N PRO A 238 9.98 -19.93 3.63
CA PRO A 238 9.25 -18.78 3.09
C PRO A 238 8.98 -17.70 4.15
N PHE A 239 8.84 -16.45 3.69
CA PHE A 239 8.36 -15.34 4.51
C PHE A 239 6.84 -15.20 4.40
N THR A 240 6.24 -14.42 5.32
CA THR A 240 4.81 -14.04 5.27
C THR A 240 4.64 -12.57 5.63
N THR A 241 3.49 -12.00 5.27
CA THR A 241 3.11 -10.67 5.68
C THR A 241 2.11 -10.71 6.83
N LEU A 242 2.14 -9.68 7.66
CA LEU A 242 1.19 -9.47 8.75
C LEU A 242 0.60 -8.06 8.64
N SER A 243 -0.73 -8.00 8.70
CA SER A 243 -1.46 -6.73 8.66
C SER A 243 -1.27 -5.96 9.97
N PRO A 244 -1.26 -4.61 9.92
CA PRO A 244 -1.27 -3.80 11.12
C PRO A 244 -2.60 -3.93 11.88
N LEU A 245 -2.51 -3.71 13.17
CA LEU A 245 -3.67 -3.54 14.06
C LEU A 245 -3.91 -2.04 14.26
N ALA A 246 -5.16 -1.61 14.10
CA ALA A 246 -5.56 -0.26 14.50
C ALA A 246 -5.52 -0.13 16.02
N LEU A 247 -4.89 0.91 16.53
CA LEU A 247 -4.94 1.25 17.95
C LEU A 247 -5.94 2.38 18.18
N ALA A 248 -6.65 2.32 19.31
CA ALA A 248 -7.51 3.42 19.73
C ALA A 248 -6.70 4.70 19.96
N ASN A 249 -7.32 5.83 19.68
CA ASN A 249 -6.76 7.17 19.92
C ASN A 249 -6.79 7.52 21.39
#